data_77013f7605c4508ebe2540575d59959b
#
_entry.id   77013f7605c4508ebe2540575d59959b
#
_cell.length_a   1.000
_cell.length_b   1.000
_cell.length_c   1.000
_cell.angle_alpha   90.00
_cell.angle_beta   90.00
_cell.angle_gamma   90.00
#
_symmetry.space_group_name_H-M   'P 1'
#
loop_
_entity.id
_entity.type
_entity.pdbx_description
1 polymer ?
#
loop_
_entity_poly.entity_id
_entity_poly.type
_entity_poly.pdbx_seq_one_letter_code
_entity_poly.pdbx_strand_id
1 'polypeptide(L)'
;MEKILVMNPGSTSTKIAVYQDETPLFVESIEHSQDELKPFENIIDQYEMRKDLILATMEKNGVHKEDLTAIVSRGGLLPPIKAGAYRVNEDMVWQLTYAPQNEHASNLGAVIANAIATELDIPAYIYDAVTVDELEPLAKVTGLPEMQRKGMGHNLNMRAAAMKYAKEHNKPYSDISVIVAHLGGG
;
A
#
# COMPACT_ATOMS: atom_id res chain seq x y z
N MET A 1 -15.26 -17.66 -4.29
CA MET A 1 -13.80 -17.65 -4.12
C MET A 1 -13.32 -16.31 -4.63
N GLU A 2 -12.65 -15.56 -3.76
CA GLU A 2 -12.17 -14.21 -4.11
C GLU A 2 -10.75 -14.29 -4.68
N LYS A 3 -10.49 -13.62 -5.81
CA LYS A 3 -9.14 -13.41 -6.32
C LYS A 3 -8.74 -11.95 -6.14
N ILE A 4 -7.73 -11.71 -5.34
CA ILE A 4 -7.33 -10.37 -4.92
C ILE A 4 -5.90 -10.08 -5.40
N LEU A 5 -5.74 -9.05 -6.24
CA LEU A 5 -4.43 -8.50 -6.55
C LEU A 5 -3.97 -7.59 -5.40
N VAL A 6 -2.80 -7.86 -4.87
CA VAL A 6 -2.15 -7.06 -3.83
C VAL A 6 -0.91 -6.39 -4.40
N MET A 7 -0.77 -5.07 -4.20
CA MET A 7 0.34 -4.29 -4.76
C MET A 7 1.02 -3.44 -3.70
N ASN A 8 2.34 -3.37 -3.78
CA ASN A 8 3.18 -2.50 -2.93
C ASN A 8 4.28 -1.86 -3.78
N PRO A 9 3.98 -0.74 -4.46
CA PRO A 9 4.99 0.02 -5.19
C PRO A 9 6.02 0.63 -4.22
N GLY A 10 7.29 0.38 -4.50
CA GLY A 10 8.45 0.97 -3.85
C GLY A 10 9.29 1.79 -4.83
N SER A 11 10.34 2.44 -4.35
CA SER A 11 11.19 3.32 -5.18
C SER A 11 11.81 2.57 -6.37
N THR A 12 12.39 1.40 -6.11
CA THR A 12 13.12 0.61 -7.11
C THR A 12 12.47 -0.74 -7.41
N SER A 13 11.31 -1.03 -6.86
CA SER A 13 10.60 -2.27 -7.13
C SER A 13 9.10 -2.11 -6.93
N THR A 14 8.33 -3.00 -7.56
CA THR A 14 6.90 -3.16 -7.29
C THR A 14 6.65 -4.60 -6.87
N LYS A 15 6.31 -4.81 -5.60
CA LYS A 15 5.93 -6.14 -5.11
C LYS A 15 4.46 -6.37 -5.39
N ILE A 16 4.16 -7.52 -5.98
CA ILE A 16 2.78 -7.93 -6.26
C ILE A 16 2.54 -9.36 -5.82
N ALA A 17 1.30 -9.64 -5.49
CA ALA A 17 0.81 -10.99 -5.24
C ALA A 17 -0.63 -11.10 -5.70
N VAL A 18 -1.04 -12.27 -6.12
CA VAL A 18 -2.45 -12.60 -6.26
C VAL A 18 -2.79 -13.70 -5.27
N TYR A 19 -3.82 -13.45 -4.48
CA TYR A 19 -4.37 -14.41 -3.53
C TYR A 19 -5.71 -14.94 -4.04
N GLN A 20 -5.92 -16.24 -3.84
CA GLN A 20 -7.23 -16.82 -3.89
C GLN A 20 -7.66 -17.14 -2.46
N ASP A 21 -8.62 -16.38 -1.95
CA ASP A 21 -8.98 -16.33 -0.54
C ASP A 21 -7.74 -16.06 0.34
N GLU A 22 -7.29 -17.00 1.18
CA GLU A 22 -6.07 -16.85 2.01
C GLU A 22 -4.80 -17.47 1.38
N THR A 23 -4.91 -18.08 0.19
CA THR A 23 -3.81 -18.80 -0.46
C THR A 23 -3.16 -17.95 -1.55
N PRO A 24 -1.86 -17.68 -1.48
CA PRO A 24 -1.17 -17.00 -2.56
C PRO A 24 -1.08 -17.90 -3.80
N LEU A 25 -1.51 -17.41 -4.96
CA LEU A 25 -1.28 -18.06 -6.25
C LEU A 25 0.16 -17.79 -6.71
N PHE A 26 0.62 -16.55 -6.56
CA PHE A 26 2.01 -16.17 -6.74
C PHE A 26 2.35 -14.94 -5.91
N VAL A 27 3.64 -14.73 -5.67
CA VAL A 27 4.23 -13.52 -5.05
C VAL A 27 5.49 -13.20 -5.83
N GLU A 28 5.56 -12.02 -6.45
CA GLU A 28 6.74 -11.57 -7.21
C GLU A 28 7.16 -10.14 -6.84
N SER A 29 8.45 -9.85 -6.98
CA SER A 29 9.00 -8.50 -6.93
C SER A 29 9.47 -8.12 -8.33
N ILE A 30 8.88 -7.10 -8.89
CA ILE A 30 9.27 -6.53 -10.17
C ILE A 30 10.31 -5.46 -9.87
N GLU A 31 11.56 -5.73 -10.20
CA GLU A 31 12.65 -4.78 -10.00
C GLU A 31 12.66 -3.75 -11.15
N HIS A 32 12.92 -2.50 -10.81
CA HIS A 32 13.03 -1.39 -11.74
C HIS A 32 14.47 -0.88 -11.72
N SER A 33 15.17 -1.03 -12.84
CA SER A 33 16.53 -0.51 -12.98
C SER A 33 16.55 1.02 -13.02
N GLN A 34 17.69 1.60 -12.68
CA GLN A 34 17.87 3.05 -12.78
C GLN A 34 17.67 3.57 -14.20
N ASP A 35 18.07 2.80 -15.22
CA ASP A 35 17.91 3.19 -16.62
C ASP A 35 16.43 3.18 -17.04
N GLU A 36 15.60 2.27 -16.52
CA GLU A 36 14.16 2.25 -16.75
C GLU A 36 13.45 3.43 -16.06
N LEU A 37 13.93 3.85 -14.88
CA LEU A 37 13.32 4.94 -14.13
C LEU A 37 13.79 6.34 -14.57
N LYS A 38 15.00 6.44 -15.16
CA LYS A 38 15.62 7.71 -15.55
C LYS A 38 14.80 8.59 -16.51
N PRO A 39 13.99 8.06 -17.45
CA PRO A 39 13.18 8.88 -18.34
C PRO A 39 12.06 9.65 -17.64
N PHE A 40 11.69 9.29 -16.41
CA PHE A 40 10.57 9.87 -15.68
C PHE A 40 11.04 11.01 -14.77
N GLU A 41 10.48 12.21 -14.96
CA GLU A 41 10.78 13.38 -14.14
C GLU A 41 10.14 13.27 -12.76
N ASN A 42 8.88 12.79 -12.70
CA ASN A 42 8.11 12.62 -11.47
C ASN A 42 7.76 11.15 -11.25
N ILE A 43 7.50 10.79 -10.02
CA ILE A 43 7.11 9.41 -9.68
C ILE A 43 5.79 9.02 -10.36
N ILE A 44 4.85 9.97 -10.46
CA ILE A 44 3.54 9.71 -11.08
C ILE A 44 3.66 9.33 -12.57
N ASP A 45 4.68 9.84 -13.25
CA ASP A 45 4.91 9.54 -14.68
C ASP A 45 5.24 8.05 -14.93
N GLN A 46 5.64 7.32 -13.88
CA GLN A 46 5.90 5.88 -13.92
C GLN A 46 4.61 5.03 -13.92
N TYR A 47 3.45 5.65 -13.82
CA TYR A 47 2.16 4.98 -13.65
C TYR A 47 1.87 3.93 -14.74
N GLU A 48 1.92 4.32 -16.02
CA GLU A 48 1.62 3.41 -17.13
C GLU A 48 2.62 2.24 -17.19
N MET A 49 3.91 2.55 -17.13
CA MET A 49 4.97 1.52 -17.15
C MET A 49 4.76 0.49 -16.05
N ARG A 50 4.50 0.94 -14.80
CA ARG A 50 4.30 0.01 -13.68
C ARG A 50 3.01 -0.77 -13.79
N LYS A 51 1.92 -0.15 -14.26
CA LYS A 51 0.65 -0.85 -14.51
C LYS A 51 0.83 -1.98 -15.52
N ASP A 52 1.49 -1.70 -16.65
CA ASP A 52 1.72 -2.68 -17.69
C ASP A 52 2.58 -3.85 -17.21
N LEU A 53 3.64 -3.58 -16.44
CA LEU A 53 4.47 -4.62 -15.85
C LEU A 53 3.70 -5.49 -14.83
N ILE A 54 2.80 -4.91 -14.05
CA ILE A 54 1.93 -5.65 -13.14
C ILE A 54 1.03 -6.61 -13.92
N LEU A 55 0.34 -6.12 -14.95
CA LEU A 55 -0.55 -6.93 -15.76
C LEU A 55 0.22 -8.04 -16.52
N ALA A 56 1.36 -7.71 -17.11
CA ALA A 56 2.22 -8.70 -17.79
C ALA A 56 2.72 -9.78 -16.82
N THR A 57 3.04 -9.41 -15.57
CA THR A 57 3.48 -10.37 -14.55
C THR A 57 2.33 -11.29 -14.12
N MET A 58 1.11 -10.78 -14.02
CA MET A 58 -0.07 -11.60 -13.75
C MET A 58 -0.29 -12.63 -14.87
N GLU A 59 -0.29 -12.19 -16.13
CA GLU A 59 -0.46 -13.07 -17.29
C GLU A 59 0.63 -14.16 -17.36
N LYS A 60 1.88 -13.79 -17.11
CA LYS A 60 3.01 -14.74 -17.02
C LYS A 60 2.76 -15.84 -15.98
N ASN A 61 2.07 -15.52 -14.89
CA ASN A 61 1.71 -16.45 -13.82
C ASN A 61 0.36 -17.15 -14.05
N GLY A 62 -0.25 -17.00 -15.23
CA GLY A 62 -1.51 -17.64 -15.57
C GLY A 62 -2.74 -17.06 -14.87
N VAL A 63 -2.66 -15.80 -14.44
CA VAL A 63 -3.79 -15.08 -13.83
C VAL A 63 -4.21 -13.95 -14.76
N HIS A 64 -5.42 -14.01 -15.27
CA HIS A 64 -5.99 -12.95 -16.10
C HIS A 64 -6.63 -11.87 -15.22
N LYS A 65 -6.58 -10.61 -15.67
CA LYS A 65 -7.14 -9.49 -14.92
C LYS A 65 -8.65 -9.63 -14.69
N GLU A 66 -9.35 -10.26 -15.63
CA GLU A 66 -10.80 -10.54 -15.57
C GLU A 66 -11.19 -11.52 -14.46
N ASP A 67 -10.23 -12.25 -13.93
CA ASP A 67 -10.44 -13.16 -12.79
C ASP A 67 -10.49 -12.44 -11.44
N LEU A 68 -10.02 -11.19 -11.39
CA LEU A 68 -9.93 -10.43 -10.16
C LEU A 68 -11.32 -10.03 -9.63
N THR A 69 -11.48 -10.09 -8.32
CA THR A 69 -12.70 -9.64 -7.62
C THR A 69 -12.47 -8.37 -6.80
N ALA A 70 -11.22 -8.07 -6.47
CA ALA A 70 -10.83 -6.84 -5.79
C ALA A 70 -9.33 -6.56 -5.99
N ILE A 71 -8.93 -5.31 -5.78
CA ILE A 71 -7.53 -4.90 -5.78
C ILE A 71 -7.23 -4.21 -4.45
N VAL A 72 -6.09 -4.55 -3.84
CA VAL A 72 -5.63 -3.93 -2.60
C VAL A 72 -4.21 -3.42 -2.79
N SER A 73 -3.99 -2.17 -2.44
CA SER A 73 -2.66 -1.59 -2.46
C SER A 73 -2.27 -1.04 -1.09
N ARG A 74 -0.97 -0.89 -0.88
CA ARG A 74 -0.48 -0.05 0.20
C ARG A 74 -0.93 1.39 -0.05
N GLY A 75 -1.43 2.06 0.99
CA GLY A 75 -1.78 3.49 0.90
C GLY A 75 -0.55 4.38 0.78
N GLY A 76 -0.66 5.43 -0.03
CA GLY A 76 0.34 6.46 -0.23
C GLY A 76 0.37 7.54 0.86
N LEU A 77 0.96 8.67 0.53
CA LEU A 77 1.05 9.84 1.40
C LEU A 77 -0.26 10.66 1.32
N LEU A 78 -1.24 10.24 2.08
CA LEU A 78 -2.52 10.92 2.26
C LEU A 78 -2.43 11.94 3.42
N PRO A 79 -3.40 12.86 3.57
CA PRO A 79 -3.61 13.53 4.85
C PRO A 79 -3.72 12.52 6.00
N PRO A 80 -3.44 12.91 7.26
CA PRO A 80 -3.52 11.99 8.39
C PRO A 80 -4.88 11.28 8.45
N ILE A 81 -4.84 9.95 8.47
CA ILE A 81 -6.04 9.08 8.54
C ILE A 81 -5.91 8.08 9.67
N LYS A 82 -7.01 7.45 10.06
CA LYS A 82 -6.99 6.32 10.98
C LYS A 82 -6.53 5.04 10.30
N ALA A 83 -6.10 4.05 11.08
CA ALA A 83 -5.79 2.73 10.58
C ALA A 83 -7.03 2.04 10.01
N GLY A 84 -6.84 1.20 8.99
CA GLY A 84 -7.89 0.39 8.38
C GLY A 84 -7.84 0.32 6.87
N ALA A 85 -8.86 -0.31 6.31
CA ALA A 85 -9.10 -0.40 4.88
C ALA A 85 -9.96 0.78 4.40
N TYR A 86 -9.57 1.39 3.29
CA TYR A 86 -10.33 2.47 2.66
C TYR A 86 -10.55 2.13 1.20
N ARG A 87 -11.81 2.26 0.75
CA ARG A 87 -12.11 2.15 -0.67
C ARG A 87 -11.47 3.34 -1.40
N VAL A 88 -10.77 3.05 -2.48
CA VAL A 88 -10.20 4.09 -3.34
C VAL A 88 -11.34 4.86 -4.01
N ASN A 89 -11.25 6.17 -4.01
CA ASN A 89 -12.20 7.09 -4.62
C ASN A 89 -11.46 8.19 -5.40
N GLU A 90 -12.20 9.01 -6.12
CA GLU A 90 -11.64 10.08 -6.96
C GLU A 90 -10.82 11.10 -6.16
N ASP A 91 -11.27 11.48 -4.96
CA ASP A 91 -10.53 12.41 -4.09
C ASP A 91 -9.17 11.83 -3.68
N MET A 92 -9.14 10.56 -3.33
CA MET A 92 -7.89 9.86 -2.98
C MET A 92 -6.95 9.79 -4.19
N VAL A 93 -7.45 9.45 -5.37
CA VAL A 93 -6.67 9.42 -6.61
C VAL A 93 -6.12 10.80 -6.92
N TRP A 94 -6.95 11.85 -6.79
CA TRP A 94 -6.52 13.23 -6.98
C TRP A 94 -5.38 13.63 -6.03
N GLN A 95 -5.56 13.37 -4.73
CA GLN A 95 -4.55 13.65 -3.69
C GLN A 95 -3.21 12.97 -3.98
N LEU A 96 -3.25 11.72 -4.40
CA LEU A 96 -2.04 10.93 -4.64
C LEU A 96 -1.39 11.22 -6.01
N THR A 97 -2.17 11.67 -6.98
CA THR A 97 -1.67 12.06 -8.31
C THR A 97 -0.95 13.40 -8.27
N TYR A 98 -1.56 14.39 -7.65
CA TYR A 98 -0.99 15.73 -7.60
C TYR A 98 -0.05 15.94 -6.41
N ALA A 99 0.08 14.93 -5.55
CA ALA A 99 1.03 14.85 -4.43
C ALA A 99 1.16 16.14 -3.60
N PRO A 100 0.07 16.80 -3.17
CA PRO A 100 0.16 18.06 -2.44
C PRO A 100 0.91 17.91 -1.10
N GLN A 101 1.11 16.69 -0.64
CA GLN A 101 1.85 16.38 0.59
C GLN A 101 3.33 16.11 0.30
N ASN A 102 3.63 15.14 -0.55
CA ASN A 102 4.96 14.78 -1.07
C ASN A 102 4.83 13.67 -2.12
N GLU A 103 5.77 13.61 -3.06
CA GLU A 103 5.89 12.49 -3.97
C GLU A 103 6.51 11.27 -3.27
N HIS A 104 5.89 10.12 -3.46
CA HIS A 104 6.41 8.83 -3.00
C HIS A 104 5.88 7.70 -3.88
N ALA A 105 6.70 6.67 -4.12
CA ALA A 105 6.29 5.55 -4.97
C ALA A 105 5.01 4.84 -4.49
N SER A 106 4.74 4.84 -3.19
CA SER A 106 3.49 4.29 -2.65
C SER A 106 2.23 5.03 -3.11
N ASN A 107 2.35 6.27 -3.60
CA ASN A 107 1.21 7.02 -4.15
C ASN A 107 0.64 6.33 -5.39
N LEU A 108 1.52 5.71 -6.21
CA LEU A 108 1.11 4.97 -7.39
C LEU A 108 0.18 3.80 -7.09
N GLY A 109 0.24 3.24 -5.89
CA GLY A 109 -0.52 2.06 -5.53
C GLY A 109 -2.02 2.22 -5.70
N ALA A 110 -2.60 3.26 -5.10
CA ALA A 110 -4.04 3.53 -5.23
C ALA A 110 -4.41 3.99 -6.64
N VAL A 111 -3.53 4.75 -7.31
CA VAL A 111 -3.79 5.24 -8.68
C VAL A 111 -3.87 4.08 -9.67
N ILE A 112 -2.90 3.16 -9.62
CA ILE A 112 -2.90 1.94 -10.44
C ILE A 112 -4.08 1.04 -10.10
N ALA A 113 -4.33 0.83 -8.79
CA ALA A 113 -5.46 0.02 -8.32
C ALA A 113 -6.79 0.55 -8.85
N ASN A 114 -7.01 1.86 -8.77
CA ASN A 114 -8.23 2.49 -9.26
C ASN A 114 -8.40 2.32 -10.77
N ALA A 115 -7.34 2.50 -11.54
CA ALA A 115 -7.42 2.39 -13.00
C ALA A 115 -7.81 0.97 -13.44
N ILE A 116 -7.14 -0.06 -12.90
CA ILE A 116 -7.47 -1.46 -13.24
C ILE A 116 -8.88 -1.81 -12.73
N ALA A 117 -9.21 -1.42 -11.50
CA ALA A 117 -10.49 -1.74 -10.88
C ALA A 117 -11.69 -1.08 -11.61
N THR A 118 -11.52 0.16 -12.08
CA THR A 118 -12.56 0.86 -12.85
C THR A 118 -12.81 0.18 -14.20
N GLU A 119 -11.76 -0.28 -14.88
CA GLU A 119 -11.89 -1.03 -16.14
C GLU A 119 -12.69 -2.33 -15.96
N LEU A 120 -12.52 -2.98 -14.80
CA LEU A 120 -13.13 -4.28 -14.50
C LEU A 120 -14.45 -4.19 -13.71
N ASP A 121 -14.88 -3.00 -13.33
CA ASP A 121 -16.04 -2.76 -12.46
C ASP A 121 -15.95 -3.51 -11.11
N ILE A 122 -14.76 -3.56 -10.52
CA ILE A 122 -14.47 -4.18 -9.23
C ILE A 122 -13.98 -3.13 -8.21
N PRO A 123 -14.05 -3.41 -6.90
CA PRO A 123 -13.54 -2.48 -5.90
C PRO A 123 -12.03 -2.46 -5.79
N ALA A 124 -11.46 -1.26 -5.58
CA ALA A 124 -10.09 -1.05 -5.16
C ALA A 124 -10.02 -0.53 -3.72
N TYR A 125 -9.02 -0.97 -2.98
CA TYR A 125 -8.80 -0.57 -1.59
C TYR A 125 -7.33 -0.23 -1.34
N ILE A 126 -7.11 0.66 -0.36
CA ILE A 126 -5.82 0.77 0.33
C ILE A 126 -5.97 0.23 1.75
N TYR A 127 -4.87 -0.19 2.35
CA TYR A 127 -4.84 -0.65 3.73
C TYR A 127 -3.66 -0.02 4.48
N ASP A 128 -3.93 0.53 5.68
CA ASP A 128 -2.96 1.17 6.58
C ASP A 128 -1.92 2.04 5.84
N ALA A 129 -2.35 3.21 5.38
CA ALA A 129 -1.47 4.17 4.72
C ALA A 129 -0.27 4.55 5.61
N VAL A 130 0.82 5.00 4.97
CA VAL A 130 2.02 5.47 5.68
C VAL A 130 1.71 6.59 6.67
N THR A 131 0.67 7.38 6.39
CA THR A 131 0.21 8.53 7.16
C THR A 131 -0.87 8.21 8.19
N VAL A 132 -1.03 6.94 8.57
CA VAL A 132 -1.87 6.58 9.70
C VAL A 132 -1.38 7.32 10.95
N ASP A 133 -2.27 8.11 11.55
CA ASP A 133 -1.98 8.91 12.73
C ASP A 133 -3.01 8.63 13.83
N GLU A 134 -2.67 7.69 14.69
CA GLU A 134 -3.42 7.32 15.89
C GLU A 134 -2.64 7.68 17.16
N LEU A 135 -1.73 8.67 17.06
CA LEU A 135 -1.02 9.17 18.24
C LEU A 135 -1.98 9.82 19.22
N GLU A 136 -1.89 9.43 20.48
CA GLU A 136 -2.56 10.10 21.57
C GLU A 136 -2.15 11.59 21.64
N PRO A 137 -3.04 12.51 22.04
CA PRO A 137 -2.75 13.94 22.09
C PRO A 137 -1.44 14.27 22.83
N LEU A 138 -1.17 13.58 23.94
CA LEU A 138 0.06 13.75 24.71
C LEU A 138 1.32 13.36 23.91
N ALA A 139 1.22 12.31 23.10
CA ALA A 139 2.32 11.85 22.25
C ALA A 139 2.62 12.80 21.09
N LYS A 140 1.69 13.71 20.76
CA LYS A 140 1.88 14.75 19.73
C LYS A 140 2.64 15.97 20.23
N VAL A 141 2.76 16.14 21.54
CA VAL A 141 3.48 17.26 22.14
C VAL A 141 4.97 17.18 21.81
N THR A 142 5.53 18.30 21.39
CA THR A 142 6.97 18.48 21.14
C THR A 142 7.51 19.60 22.02
N GLY A 143 8.81 19.89 21.92
CA GLY A 143 9.42 21.03 22.61
C GLY A 143 9.03 22.41 22.03
N LEU A 144 8.33 22.44 20.89
CA LEU A 144 7.88 23.66 20.20
C LEU A 144 6.35 23.63 20.09
N PRO A 145 5.63 24.60 20.67
CA PRO A 145 4.15 24.61 20.64
C PRO A 145 3.55 24.65 19.24
N GLU A 146 4.25 25.26 18.29
CA GLU A 146 3.83 25.41 16.90
C GLU A 146 4.01 24.12 16.08
N MET A 147 4.75 23.15 16.60
CA MET A 147 5.07 21.90 15.90
C MET A 147 4.54 20.70 16.66
N GLN A 148 3.58 20.02 16.09
CA GLN A 148 3.10 18.76 16.63
C GLN A 148 3.75 17.58 15.89
N ARG A 149 3.99 16.49 16.62
CA ARG A 149 4.40 15.22 16.04
C ARG A 149 3.25 14.66 15.20
N LYS A 150 3.57 14.15 14.01
CA LYS A 150 2.63 13.47 13.11
C LYS A 150 2.95 11.98 13.09
N GLY A 151 1.91 11.16 13.02
CA GLY A 151 2.06 9.72 12.78
C GLY A 151 2.55 9.50 11.34
N MET A 152 3.69 8.85 11.20
CA MET A 152 4.20 8.32 9.93
C MET A 152 4.96 7.05 10.21
N GLY A 153 4.73 6.02 9.41
CA GLY A 153 5.47 4.77 9.59
C GLY A 153 4.98 3.59 8.77
N HIS A 154 5.63 2.46 8.97
CA HIS A 154 5.29 1.20 8.34
C HIS A 154 4.15 0.48 9.09
N ASN A 155 3.04 1.20 9.34
CA ASN A 155 1.91 0.74 10.16
C ASN A 155 1.36 -0.59 9.67
N LEU A 156 1.16 -0.76 8.36
CA LEU A 156 0.70 -2.01 7.77
C LEU A 156 1.59 -3.20 8.17
N ASN A 157 2.90 -3.04 8.04
CA ASN A 157 3.85 -4.12 8.34
C ASN A 157 3.89 -4.44 9.85
N MET A 158 3.89 -3.41 10.69
CA MET A 158 3.88 -3.58 12.15
C MET A 158 2.59 -4.26 12.62
N ARG A 159 1.43 -3.86 12.09
CA ARG A 159 0.15 -4.49 12.41
C ARG A 159 0.11 -5.94 11.92
N ALA A 160 0.56 -6.22 10.71
CA ALA A 160 0.61 -7.58 10.17
C ALA A 160 1.48 -8.50 11.04
N ALA A 161 2.63 -8.01 11.52
CA ALA A 161 3.49 -8.78 12.44
C ALA A 161 2.79 -9.07 13.77
N ALA A 162 2.10 -8.08 14.36
CA ALA A 162 1.36 -8.26 15.60
C ALA A 162 0.17 -9.22 15.43
N MET A 163 -0.58 -9.11 14.33
CA MET A 163 -1.68 -10.04 14.02
C MET A 163 -1.18 -11.46 13.81
N LYS A 164 -0.06 -11.63 13.12
CA LYS A 164 0.59 -12.94 12.94
C LYS A 164 0.98 -13.54 14.28
N TYR A 165 1.62 -12.75 15.15
CA TYR A 165 1.96 -13.18 16.51
C TYR A 165 0.70 -13.64 17.29
N ALA A 166 -0.38 -12.88 17.26
CA ALA A 166 -1.63 -13.24 17.92
C ALA A 166 -2.19 -14.58 17.41
N LYS A 167 -2.23 -14.77 16.08
CA LYS A 167 -2.69 -16.00 15.42
C LYS A 167 -1.83 -17.21 15.84
N GLU A 168 -0.50 -17.08 15.82
CA GLU A 168 0.44 -18.14 16.22
C GLU A 168 0.32 -18.54 17.69
N HIS A 169 -0.13 -17.61 18.56
CA HIS A 169 -0.34 -17.87 19.99
C HIS A 169 -1.81 -18.14 20.35
N ASN A 170 -2.69 -18.32 19.37
CA ASN A 170 -4.12 -18.55 19.55
C ASN A 170 -4.79 -17.49 20.45
N LYS A 171 -4.42 -16.23 20.28
CA LYS A 171 -4.99 -15.09 21.01
C LYS A 171 -5.74 -14.16 20.06
N PRO A 172 -6.86 -13.56 20.47
CA PRO A 172 -7.44 -12.43 19.76
C PRO A 172 -6.43 -11.28 19.66
N TYR A 173 -6.41 -10.57 18.53
CA TYR A 173 -5.52 -9.41 18.37
C TYR A 173 -5.77 -8.32 19.42
N SER A 174 -7.03 -8.15 19.89
CA SER A 174 -7.41 -7.23 20.95
C SER A 174 -6.76 -7.54 22.31
N ASP A 175 -6.34 -8.78 22.54
CA ASP A 175 -5.90 -9.28 23.84
C ASP A 175 -4.39 -9.37 23.97
N ILE A 176 -3.66 -8.85 22.99
CA ILE A 176 -2.20 -8.80 23.01
C ILE A 176 -1.69 -7.38 23.30
N SER A 177 -0.59 -7.31 24.04
CA SER A 177 0.21 -6.10 24.21
C SER A 177 1.62 -6.39 23.76
N VAL A 178 2.03 -5.80 22.64
CA VAL A 178 3.32 -6.08 22.00
C VAL A 178 4.01 -4.78 21.60
N ILE A 179 5.32 -4.81 21.53
CA ILE A 179 6.14 -3.79 20.91
C ILE A 179 6.65 -4.38 19.60
N VAL A 180 6.32 -3.74 18.49
CA VAL A 180 6.82 -4.13 17.17
C VAL A 180 7.90 -3.15 16.74
N ALA A 181 9.13 -3.66 16.55
CA ALA A 181 10.26 -2.88 16.07
C ALA A 181 10.50 -3.19 14.58
N HIS A 182 10.36 -2.18 13.72
CA HIS A 182 10.75 -2.26 12.31
C HIS A 182 12.20 -1.78 12.19
N LEU A 183 13.12 -2.70 11.94
CA LEU A 183 14.56 -2.44 11.85
C LEU A 183 14.99 -2.46 10.38
N GLY A 184 15.54 -1.36 9.90
CA GLY A 184 16.01 -1.24 8.52
C GLY A 184 16.36 0.19 8.17
N GLY A 185 16.89 0.42 6.98
CA GLY A 185 17.15 1.74 6.41
C GLY A 185 15.86 2.34 5.86
N GLY A 186 14.95 2.65 6.72
CA GLY A 186 13.56 3.04 6.51
C GLY A 186 13.18 3.90 5.35
#